data_6b0dd363e25c774c66191876a2ee06a9
#
_entry.id   6b0dd363e25c774c66191876a2ee06a9
#
_cell.length_a   1.000
_cell.length_b   1.000
_cell.length_c   1.000
_cell.angle_alpha   90.00
_cell.angle_beta   90.00
_cell.angle_gamma   90.00
#
_symmetry.space_group_name_H-M   'P 1'
#
loop_
_entity.id
_entity.type
_entity.pdbx_description
1 polymer ?
#
loop_
_entity_poly.entity_id
_entity_poly.type
_entity_poly.pdbx_seq_one_letter_code
_entity_poly.pdbx_strand_id
1 'polypeptide(L)'
;GGQRRKLVICMALLGDPKILLCDEIFAALDVLTIHMLKEILVNLQNENPKICIVVCEHQARELLSIVDRALILSNCKIIAEGSPNNLIKNEKAKSQYFGDFFKN
;
A
#
# COMPACT_ATOMS: atom_id res chain seq x y z
N GLY A 1 -8.01 -11.91 -11.80
CA GLY A 1 -6.74 -11.27 -11.88
C GLY A 1 -6.78 -9.76 -11.89
N GLY A 2 -5.79 -9.17 -12.53
CA GLY A 2 -5.60 -7.73 -12.54
C GLY A 2 -6.73 -6.94 -13.18
N GLN A 3 -7.33 -7.46 -14.24
CA GLN A 3 -8.45 -6.79 -14.92
C GLN A 3 -9.65 -6.67 -13.99
N ARG A 4 -9.93 -7.72 -13.24
CA ARG A 4 -11.03 -7.72 -12.29
C ARG A 4 -10.81 -6.71 -11.18
N ARG A 5 -9.59 -6.62 -10.66
CA ARG A 5 -9.26 -5.67 -9.60
C ARG A 5 -9.32 -4.22 -10.09
N LYS A 6 -8.87 -3.99 -11.31
CA LYS A 6 -8.99 -2.69 -11.95
C LYS A 6 -10.46 -2.28 -12.06
N LEU A 7 -11.33 -3.20 -12.46
CA LEU A 7 -12.76 -2.94 -12.57
C LEU A 7 -13.37 -2.59 -11.21
N VAL A 8 -13.01 -3.34 -10.16
CA VAL A 8 -13.52 -3.09 -8.81
C VAL A 8 -13.11 -1.69 -8.33
N ILE A 9 -11.87 -1.28 -8.59
CA ILE A 9 -11.42 0.07 -8.25
C ILE A 9 -12.24 1.11 -8.99
N CYS A 10 -12.47 0.93 -10.29
CA CYS A 10 -13.29 1.86 -11.07
C CYS A 10 -14.70 1.96 -10.52
N MET A 11 -15.30 0.83 -10.15
CA MET A 11 -16.65 0.81 -9.57
C MET A 11 -16.71 1.55 -8.24
N ALA A 12 -15.70 1.38 -7.39
CA ALA A 12 -15.62 2.07 -6.12
C ALA A 12 -15.55 3.60 -6.29
N LEU A 13 -14.97 4.06 -7.39
CA LEU A 13 -14.82 5.48 -7.68
C LEU A 13 -16.07 6.15 -8.22
N LEU A 14 -17.07 5.38 -8.66
CA LEU A 14 -18.30 5.95 -9.21
C LEU A 14 -19.07 6.80 -8.20
N GLY A 15 -18.92 6.54 -6.89
CA GLY A 15 -19.56 7.31 -5.85
C GLY A 15 -18.80 8.57 -5.44
N ASP A 16 -17.72 8.91 -6.13
CA ASP A 16 -16.85 10.04 -5.81
C ASP A 16 -16.42 10.01 -4.32
N PRO A 17 -15.79 8.93 -3.86
CA PRO A 17 -15.44 8.78 -2.45
C PRO A 17 -14.32 9.72 -2.05
N LYS A 18 -14.32 10.10 -0.77
CA LYS A 18 -13.22 10.84 -0.17
C LYS A 18 -12.13 9.90 0.36
N ILE A 19 -12.49 8.66 0.63
CA ILE A 19 -11.58 7.62 1.12
C ILE A 19 -11.77 6.38 0.26
N LEU A 20 -10.69 5.84 -0.24
CA LEU A 20 -10.66 4.57 -0.97
C LEU A 20 -9.88 3.56 -0.14
N LEU A 21 -10.55 2.48 0.26
CA LEU A 21 -9.93 1.40 1.03
C LEU A 21 -9.57 0.24 0.10
N CYS A 22 -8.32 -0.18 0.11
CA CYS A 22 -7.81 -1.27 -0.71
C CYS A 22 -7.22 -2.34 0.21
N ASP A 23 -7.82 -3.53 0.22
CA ASP A 23 -7.38 -4.63 1.08
C ASP A 23 -6.79 -5.76 0.25
N GLU A 24 -5.48 -5.98 0.42
CA GLU A 24 -4.74 -7.05 -0.24
C GLU A 24 -4.90 -7.06 -1.77
N ILE A 25 -4.85 -5.88 -2.39
CA ILE A 25 -5.08 -5.78 -3.83
C ILE A 25 -3.94 -6.35 -4.68
N PHE A 26 -2.76 -6.58 -4.09
CA PHE A 26 -1.61 -7.13 -4.81
C PHE A 26 -1.52 -8.65 -4.69
N ALA A 27 -2.36 -9.27 -3.86
CA ALA A 27 -2.28 -10.71 -3.60
C ALA A 27 -2.52 -11.54 -4.87
N ALA A 28 -1.69 -12.58 -5.06
CA ALA A 28 -1.81 -13.54 -6.16
C ALA A 28 -1.69 -12.90 -7.56
N LEU A 29 -1.01 -11.77 -7.68
CA LEU A 29 -0.78 -11.10 -8.95
C LEU A 29 0.70 -11.17 -9.34
N ASP A 30 0.97 -11.14 -10.64
CA ASP A 30 2.33 -11.07 -11.14
C ASP A 30 2.91 -9.66 -10.99
N VAL A 31 4.21 -9.55 -11.17
CA VAL A 31 4.95 -8.29 -10.96
C VAL A 31 4.44 -7.17 -11.86
N LEU A 32 4.18 -7.46 -13.12
CA LEU A 32 3.72 -6.46 -14.08
C LEU A 32 2.34 -5.92 -13.70
N THR A 33 1.45 -6.80 -13.26
CA THR A 33 0.10 -6.40 -12.85
C THR A 33 0.14 -5.57 -11.58
N ILE A 34 0.98 -5.95 -10.61
CA ILE A 34 1.18 -5.15 -9.40
C ILE A 34 1.68 -3.75 -9.77
N HIS A 35 2.65 -3.67 -10.67
CA HIS A 35 3.19 -2.38 -11.13
C HIS A 35 2.09 -1.51 -11.76
N MET A 36 1.25 -2.11 -12.60
CA MET A 36 0.13 -1.42 -13.21
C MET A 36 -0.84 -0.85 -12.17
N LEU A 37 -1.18 -1.65 -11.16
CA LEU A 37 -2.09 -1.19 -10.09
C LEU A 37 -1.46 -0.06 -9.28
N LYS A 38 -0.17 -0.14 -9.00
CA LYS A 38 0.53 0.93 -8.29
C LYS A 38 0.46 2.25 -9.07
N GLU A 39 0.66 2.19 -10.38
CA GLU A 39 0.55 3.38 -11.22
C GLU A 39 -0.86 3.96 -11.21
N ILE A 40 -1.88 3.09 -11.27
CA ILE A 40 -3.28 3.53 -11.20
C ILE A 40 -3.54 4.29 -9.90
N LEU A 41 -3.10 3.76 -8.76
CA LEU A 41 -3.32 4.40 -7.48
C LEU A 41 -2.59 5.73 -7.35
N VAL A 42 -1.35 5.80 -7.80
CA VAL A 42 -0.56 7.05 -7.75
C VAL A 42 -1.18 8.10 -8.65
N ASN A 43 -1.57 7.73 -9.87
CA ASN A 43 -2.19 8.66 -10.81
C ASN A 43 -3.54 9.15 -10.29
N LEU A 44 -4.32 8.27 -9.66
CA LEU A 44 -5.60 8.64 -9.08
C LEU A 44 -5.43 9.74 -8.02
N GLN A 45 -4.46 9.60 -7.13
CA GLN A 45 -4.21 10.62 -6.12
C GLN A 45 -3.68 11.92 -6.73
N ASN A 46 -2.84 11.83 -7.76
CA ASN A 46 -2.34 13.02 -8.44
C ASN A 46 -3.46 13.80 -9.13
N GLU A 47 -4.43 13.09 -9.73
CA GLU A 47 -5.57 13.72 -10.39
C GLU A 47 -6.61 14.23 -9.40
N ASN A 48 -6.71 13.60 -8.24
CA ASN A 48 -7.67 13.98 -7.19
C ASN A 48 -6.95 14.05 -5.84
N PRO A 49 -6.24 15.17 -5.56
CA PRO A 49 -5.45 15.30 -4.34
C PRO A 49 -6.23 15.22 -3.04
N LYS A 50 -7.57 15.35 -3.11
CA LYS A 50 -8.42 15.29 -1.93
C LYS A 50 -8.78 13.88 -1.50
N ILE A 51 -8.54 12.88 -2.36
CA ILE A 51 -8.84 11.50 -2.02
C ILE A 51 -7.76 10.95 -1.07
N CYS A 52 -8.20 10.22 -0.05
CA CYS A 52 -7.30 9.49 0.83
C CYS A 52 -7.36 8.02 0.45
N ILE A 53 -6.23 7.46 0.04
CA ILE A 53 -6.15 6.04 -0.33
C ILE A 53 -5.46 5.29 0.79
N VAL A 54 -6.17 4.32 1.37
CA VAL A 54 -5.64 3.45 2.43
C VAL A 54 -5.47 2.06 1.86
N VAL A 55 -4.25 1.54 1.89
CA VAL A 55 -3.92 0.23 1.34
C VAL A 55 -3.41 -0.67 2.45
N CYS A 56 -4.04 -1.82 2.63
CA CYS A 56 -3.62 -2.84 3.58
C CYS A 56 -2.94 -3.97 2.81
N GLU A 57 -1.68 -4.25 3.12
CA GLU A 57 -0.88 -5.24 2.40
C GLU A 57 0.14 -5.92 3.29
N HIS A 58 0.48 -7.15 2.91
CA HIS A 58 1.59 -7.89 3.52
C HIS A 58 2.89 -7.74 2.74
N GLN A 59 2.81 -7.32 1.50
CA GLN A 59 3.98 -7.14 0.64
C GLN A 59 4.58 -5.76 0.88
N ALA A 60 5.41 -5.67 1.92
CA ALA A 60 5.92 -4.40 2.43
C ALA A 60 6.68 -3.60 1.37
N ARG A 61 7.54 -4.26 0.58
CA ARG A 61 8.32 -3.57 -0.45
C ARG A 61 7.42 -2.88 -1.46
N GLU A 62 6.39 -3.59 -1.92
CA GLU A 62 5.47 -3.06 -2.92
C GLU A 62 4.67 -1.88 -2.35
N LEU A 63 4.21 -2.03 -1.11
CA LEU A 63 3.43 -0.99 -0.44
C LEU A 63 4.26 0.27 -0.19
N LEU A 64 5.44 0.12 0.39
CA LEU A 64 6.28 1.25 0.77
C LEU A 64 6.79 2.07 -0.42
N SER A 65 6.72 1.50 -1.62
CA SER A 65 7.16 2.22 -2.82
C SER A 65 6.16 3.29 -3.29
N ILE A 66 4.92 3.26 -2.81
CA ILE A 66 3.86 4.15 -3.31
C ILE A 66 3.17 4.98 -2.24
N VAL A 67 3.42 4.74 -0.96
CA VAL A 67 2.71 5.43 0.11
C VAL A 67 3.51 6.61 0.67
N ASP A 68 2.78 7.61 1.19
CA ASP A 68 3.39 8.75 1.87
C ASP A 68 3.67 8.43 3.34
N ARG A 69 2.79 7.67 3.95
CA ARG A 69 2.89 7.22 5.34
C ARG A 69 2.41 5.79 5.45
N ALA A 70 2.98 5.07 6.39
CA ALA A 70 2.55 3.71 6.68
C ALA A 70 2.53 3.44 8.17
N LEU A 71 1.70 2.48 8.54
CA LEU A 71 1.59 1.96 9.91
C LEU A 71 1.92 0.48 9.85
N ILE A 72 2.65 0.00 10.83
CA ILE A 72 2.91 -1.44 10.96
C ILE A 72 2.18 -1.94 12.20
N LEU A 73 1.32 -2.94 11.99
CA LEU A 73 0.54 -3.57 13.04
C LEU A 73 1.12 -4.93 13.37
N SER A 74 1.25 -5.21 14.65
CA SER A 74 1.66 -6.52 15.14
C SER A 74 0.98 -6.78 16.47
N ASN A 75 0.37 -7.95 16.61
CA ASN A 75 -0.35 -8.35 17.83
C ASN A 75 -1.38 -7.29 18.24
N CYS A 76 -2.16 -6.81 17.29
CA CYS A 76 -3.21 -5.81 17.49
C CYS A 76 -2.71 -4.46 18.02
N LYS A 77 -1.43 -4.16 17.81
CA LYS A 77 -0.83 -2.89 18.23
C LYS A 77 -0.08 -2.25 17.07
N ILE A 78 -0.04 -0.92 17.07
CA ILE A 78 0.80 -0.17 16.15
C ILE A 78 2.21 -0.20 16.72
N ILE A 79 3.13 -0.85 16.01
CA ILE A 79 4.53 -0.95 16.47
C ILE A 79 5.43 0.10 15.83
N ALA A 80 5.02 0.68 14.71
CA ALA A 80 5.76 1.73 14.04
C ALA A 80 4.83 2.49 13.11
N GLU A 81 5.11 3.78 12.91
CA GLU A 81 4.43 4.59 11.89
C GLU A 81 5.35 5.69 11.40
N GLY A 82 5.15 6.14 10.18
CA GLY A 82 5.91 7.24 9.60
C GLY A 82 6.05 7.11 8.10
N SER A 83 6.98 7.87 7.53
CA SER A 83 7.31 7.77 6.12
C SER A 83 8.02 6.43 5.84
N PRO A 84 8.01 5.96 4.58
CA PRO A 84 8.74 4.73 4.23
C PRO A 84 10.20 4.76 4.66
N ASN A 85 10.89 5.88 4.46
CA ASN A 85 12.30 5.99 4.85
C ASN A 85 12.50 5.85 6.36
N ASN A 86 11.62 6.45 7.16
CA ASN A 86 11.69 6.34 8.62
C ASN A 86 11.41 4.92 9.10
N LEU A 87 10.45 4.25 8.45
CA LEU A 87 10.10 2.87 8.80
C LEU A 87 11.23 1.89 8.51
N ILE A 88 11.91 2.04 7.39
CA ILE A 88 13.03 1.19 7.03
C ILE A 88 14.17 1.29 8.07
N LYS A 89 14.33 2.46 8.68
CA LYS A 89 15.34 2.71 9.70
C LYS A 89 14.89 2.32 11.10
N ASN A 90 13.62 2.02 11.31
CA ASN A 90 13.08 1.73 12.62
C ASN A 90 13.48 0.33 13.08
N GLU A 91 14.09 0.23 14.27
CA GLU A 91 14.60 -1.03 14.80
C GLU A 91 13.50 -2.05 15.08
N LYS A 92 12.34 -1.61 15.61
CA LYS A 92 11.22 -2.50 15.87
C LYS A 92 10.64 -3.05 14.56
N ALA A 93 10.52 -2.20 13.56
CA ALA A 93 10.02 -2.61 12.25
C ALA A 93 10.98 -3.63 11.62
N LYS A 94 12.28 -3.38 11.68
CA LYS A 94 13.29 -4.30 11.16
C LYS A 94 13.23 -5.67 11.85
N SER A 95 13.12 -5.68 13.18
CA SER A 95 13.15 -6.94 13.92
C SER A 95 11.85 -7.73 13.87
N GLN A 96 10.70 -7.07 13.82
CA GLN A 96 9.40 -7.73 13.94
C GLN A 96 8.66 -7.92 12.62
N TYR A 97 8.98 -7.15 11.61
CA TYR A 97 8.26 -7.20 10.35
C TYR A 97 9.17 -7.41 9.15
N PHE A 98 10.16 -6.54 8.98
CA PHE A 98 11.03 -6.62 7.80
C PHE A 98 12.12 -7.68 7.94
N GLY A 99 12.60 -7.92 9.17
CA GLY A 99 13.67 -8.87 9.41
C GLY A 99 14.86 -8.61 8.50
N ASP A 100 15.31 -9.65 7.78
CA ASP A 100 16.45 -9.56 6.87
C ASP A 100 16.07 -9.00 5.50
N PHE A 101 14.81 -8.64 5.30
CA PHE A 101 14.26 -8.20 4.02
C PHE A 101 14.99 -6.97 3.46
N PHE A 102 15.39 -6.07 4.35
CA PHE A 102 16.09 -4.84 4.01
C PHE A 102 17.57 -4.86 4.40
N LYS A 103 18.10 -6.01 4.75
CA LYS A 103 19.53 -6.18 4.95
C LYS A 103 20.20 -6.13 3.59
N ASN A 104 20.99 -5.19 3.34
CA ASN A 104 21.72 -4.80 2.13
C ASN A 104 21.21 -3.54 1.55
#